data_04209831bf3a33c3115eaabd65c2e90e
#
_entry.id   04209831bf3a33c3115eaabd65c2e90e
#
_cell.length_a   1.000
_cell.length_b   1.000
_cell.length_c   1.000
_cell.angle_alpha   90.00
_cell.angle_beta   90.00
_cell.angle_gamma   90.00
#
_symmetry.space_group_name_H-M   'P 1'
#
loop_
_entity.id
_entity.type
_entity.pdbx_description
1 polymer ?
#
loop_
_entity_poly.entity_id
_entity_poly.type
_entity_poly.pdbx_seq_one_letter_code
_entity_poly.pdbx_strand_id
1 'polypeptide(L)'
;MSSLLLLKADISSDANRLLLGGTPEPTHYTPLADNRIPAEDRPEKFAHWVSSYFQHGDSGAKIMDALSWVEPSTIRPASINNMTSEEKEAMIYMPTYEVPYMRGSREQFAYAYHKVFFDDSVKTLFPHFKATFLTGELSPAFAMSSYWMVENDAKEAGKPLNLVIIPGSNHFVGFSKVSFGGKR
;
A
#
# COMPACT_ATOMS: atom_id res chain seq x y z
N MET A 1 -35.00 3.26 -15.65
CA MET A 1 -33.81 2.58 -16.20
C MET A 1 -32.66 2.92 -15.27
N SER A 2 -32.34 2.00 -14.35
CA SER A 2 -31.27 2.22 -13.38
C SER A 2 -29.92 2.12 -14.08
N SER A 3 -29.18 3.21 -14.03
CA SER A 3 -27.78 3.26 -14.50
C SER A 3 -26.97 2.34 -13.57
N LEU A 4 -26.77 1.10 -13.98
CA LEU A 4 -25.82 0.21 -13.33
C LEU A 4 -24.43 0.83 -13.52
N LEU A 5 -23.86 1.36 -12.44
CA LEU A 5 -22.45 1.76 -12.42
C LEU A 5 -21.64 0.48 -12.61
N LEU A 6 -21.16 0.28 -13.85
CA LEU A 6 -20.28 -0.84 -14.17
C LEU A 6 -18.91 -0.55 -13.55
N LEU A 7 -18.67 -1.09 -12.35
CA LEU A 7 -17.33 -1.15 -11.78
C LEU A 7 -16.49 -2.03 -12.70
N LYS A 8 -15.56 -1.41 -13.47
CA LYS A 8 -14.76 -2.11 -14.48
C LYS A 8 -13.42 -2.60 -13.93
N ALA A 9 -12.94 -1.97 -12.87
CA ALA A 9 -11.66 -2.32 -12.25
C ALA A 9 -11.65 -1.88 -10.77
N ASP A 10 -10.90 -2.59 -9.96
CA ASP A 10 -10.48 -2.18 -8.63
C ASP A 10 -8.95 -2.15 -8.60
N ILE A 11 -8.40 -1.06 -8.06
CA ILE A 11 -6.96 -0.88 -7.92
C ILE A 11 -6.67 -0.71 -6.44
N SER A 12 -6.03 -1.72 -5.84
CA SER A 12 -5.50 -1.63 -4.48
C SER A 12 -4.03 -1.22 -4.54
N SER A 13 -3.71 -0.07 -3.95
CA SER A 13 -2.35 0.47 -3.92
C SER A 13 -1.77 0.38 -2.53
N ASP A 14 -0.58 -0.20 -2.42
CA ASP A 14 0.25 -0.22 -1.20
C ASP A 14 -0.52 -0.56 0.09
N ALA A 15 -1.47 -1.50 0.01
CA ALA A 15 -2.25 -1.92 1.16
C ALA A 15 -1.34 -2.57 2.22
N ASN A 16 -1.62 -2.28 3.49
CA ASN A 16 -0.96 -2.95 4.61
C ASN A 16 -1.51 -4.38 4.78
N ARG A 17 -0.65 -5.34 5.11
CA ARG A 17 -1.04 -6.75 5.37
C ARG A 17 -2.19 -6.89 6.37
N LEU A 18 -2.24 -6.03 7.38
CA LEU A 18 -3.35 -6.02 8.36
C LEU A 18 -4.70 -5.78 7.68
N LEU A 19 -4.76 -4.89 6.69
CA LEU A 19 -5.97 -4.60 5.92
C LEU A 19 -6.35 -5.72 4.94
N LEU A 20 -5.44 -6.66 4.72
CA LEU A 20 -5.66 -7.87 3.94
C LEU A 20 -5.94 -9.08 4.85
N GLY A 21 -6.08 -8.87 6.17
CA GLY A 21 -6.29 -9.94 7.14
C GLY A 21 -5.04 -10.76 7.48
N GLY A 22 -3.86 -10.32 7.02
CA GLY A 22 -2.59 -10.92 7.37
C GLY A 22 -2.13 -10.59 8.79
N THR A 23 -1.06 -11.24 9.26
CA THR A 23 -0.37 -10.88 10.50
C THR A 23 0.69 -9.84 10.23
N PRO A 24 0.95 -8.90 11.16
CA PRO A 24 2.11 -8.01 11.03
C PRO A 24 3.40 -8.83 11.01
N GLU A 25 4.38 -8.36 10.25
CA GLU A 25 5.72 -8.94 10.31
C GLU A 25 6.36 -8.65 11.68
N PRO A 26 7.22 -9.55 12.19
CA PRO A 26 7.93 -9.33 13.45
C PRO A 26 8.75 -8.04 13.46
N THR A 27 9.27 -7.63 12.31
CA THR A 27 10.04 -6.42 12.09
C THR A 27 9.19 -5.20 11.74
N HIS A 28 7.85 -5.35 11.77
CA HIS A 28 6.94 -4.27 11.42
C HIS A 28 7.23 -3.01 12.21
N TYR A 29 7.43 -1.90 11.50
CA TYR A 29 7.68 -0.59 12.07
C TYR A 29 6.68 0.43 11.53
N THR A 30 6.26 1.31 12.40
CA THR A 30 5.55 2.55 12.06
C THR A 30 5.85 3.61 13.12
N PRO A 31 6.10 4.88 12.73
CA PRO A 31 6.26 5.97 13.69
C PRO A 31 5.06 6.14 14.62
N LEU A 32 3.85 5.74 14.21
CA LEU A 32 2.66 5.83 15.04
C LEU A 32 2.71 4.94 16.29
N ALA A 33 3.45 3.83 16.23
CA ALA A 33 3.61 2.88 17.34
C ALA A 33 4.97 3.00 18.05
N ASP A 34 5.85 3.90 17.62
CA ASP A 34 7.17 4.06 18.21
C ASP A 34 7.11 4.89 19.51
N ASN A 35 7.26 4.22 20.64
CA ASN A 35 7.22 4.87 21.96
C ASN A 35 8.42 5.81 22.24
N ARG A 36 9.46 5.80 21.40
CA ARG A 36 10.58 6.74 21.46
C ARG A 36 10.23 8.12 20.91
N ILE A 37 9.13 8.20 20.13
CA ILE A 37 8.61 9.44 19.55
C ILE A 37 7.48 9.96 20.47
N PRO A 38 7.52 11.24 20.90
CA PRO A 38 6.41 11.86 21.61
C PRO A 38 5.09 11.69 20.85
N ALA A 39 3.99 11.43 21.56
CA ALA A 39 2.71 11.08 20.94
C ALA A 39 2.22 12.17 19.96
N GLU A 40 2.43 13.44 20.32
CA GLU A 40 2.09 14.62 19.54
C GLU A 40 2.87 14.73 18.22
N ASP A 41 4.10 14.19 18.17
CA ASP A 41 4.96 14.26 16.98
C ASP A 41 4.76 13.09 16.02
N ARG A 42 4.16 11.98 16.49
CA ARG A 42 4.02 10.74 15.70
C ARG A 42 3.33 10.94 14.37
N PRO A 43 2.24 11.74 14.27
CA PRO A 43 1.55 11.95 13.00
C PRO A 43 2.41 12.63 11.95
N GLU A 44 3.13 13.66 12.32
CA GLU A 44 4.04 14.36 11.40
C GLU A 44 5.17 13.42 10.96
N LYS A 45 5.76 12.69 11.92
CA LYS A 45 6.81 11.70 11.62
C LYS A 45 6.30 10.58 10.72
N PHE A 46 5.05 10.11 10.95
CA PHE A 46 4.42 9.13 10.08
C PHE A 46 4.20 9.67 8.66
N ALA A 47 3.65 10.87 8.52
CA ALA A 47 3.41 11.49 7.23
C ALA A 47 4.70 11.65 6.41
N HIS A 48 5.80 12.05 7.06
CA HIS A 48 7.12 12.12 6.45
C HIS A 48 7.63 10.73 6.08
N TRP A 49 7.57 9.78 7.01
CA TRP A 49 8.07 8.41 6.83
C TRP A 49 7.33 7.68 5.69
N VAL A 50 6.00 7.69 5.68
CA VAL A 50 5.20 6.97 4.69
C VAL A 50 5.33 7.55 3.28
N SER A 51 5.65 8.85 3.17
CA SER A 51 5.88 9.54 1.91
C SER A 51 7.35 9.55 1.46
N SER A 52 8.23 8.89 2.22
CA SER A 52 9.65 8.77 1.89
C SER A 52 9.92 7.65 0.90
N TYR A 53 11.16 7.56 0.45
CA TYR A 53 11.64 6.52 -0.47
C TYR A 53 12.55 5.55 0.29
N PHE A 54 12.31 4.25 0.15
CA PHE A 54 13.06 3.21 0.84
C PHE A 54 13.93 2.44 -0.15
N GLN A 55 15.22 2.39 0.10
CA GLN A 55 16.13 1.54 -0.65
C GLN A 55 16.14 0.15 -0.02
N HIS A 56 15.43 -0.77 -0.63
CA HIS A 56 15.49 -2.18 -0.27
C HIS A 56 16.74 -2.84 -0.85
N GLY A 57 17.17 -3.94 -0.23
CA GLY A 57 18.17 -4.84 -0.82
C GLY A 57 17.59 -5.60 -2.02
N ASP A 58 18.10 -6.81 -2.27
CA ASP A 58 17.57 -7.65 -3.35
C ASP A 58 16.12 -8.06 -3.08
N SER A 59 15.17 -7.25 -3.58
CA SER A 59 13.75 -7.54 -3.47
C SER A 59 13.32 -8.76 -4.31
N GLY A 60 14.10 -9.18 -5.28
CA GLY A 60 13.84 -10.37 -6.09
C GLY A 60 13.95 -11.65 -5.28
N ALA A 61 14.79 -11.68 -4.26
CA ALA A 61 14.91 -12.80 -3.34
C ALA A 61 13.73 -12.97 -2.39
N LYS A 62 12.85 -11.96 -2.26
CA LYS A 62 11.66 -11.92 -1.38
C LYS A 62 11.98 -12.27 0.07
N ILE A 63 13.10 -11.77 0.56
CA ILE A 63 13.58 -11.97 1.93
C ILE A 63 13.23 -10.73 2.75
N MET A 64 12.54 -10.92 3.87
CA MET A 64 12.12 -9.81 4.74
C MET A 64 13.29 -8.97 5.26
N ASP A 65 14.42 -9.59 5.53
CA ASP A 65 15.64 -8.91 5.99
C ASP A 65 16.27 -8.00 4.91
N ALA A 66 15.89 -8.17 3.63
CA ALA A 66 16.30 -7.28 2.56
C ALA A 66 15.50 -5.98 2.54
N LEU A 67 14.39 -5.90 3.29
CA LEU A 67 13.54 -4.72 3.32
C LEU A 67 14.00 -3.70 4.36
N SER A 68 14.03 -2.41 3.95
CA SER A 68 14.27 -1.28 4.86
C SER A 68 12.96 -0.93 5.58
N TRP A 69 12.90 -1.22 6.89
CA TRP A 69 11.70 -1.03 7.71
C TRP A 69 11.64 0.34 8.39
N VAL A 70 12.76 0.88 8.83
CA VAL A 70 12.81 2.06 9.70
C VAL A 70 13.31 3.29 8.95
N GLU A 71 14.49 3.18 8.35
CA GLU A 71 15.21 4.31 7.79
C GLU A 71 14.92 4.46 6.30
N PRO A 72 14.32 5.60 5.89
CA PRO A 72 14.20 5.93 4.48
C PRO A 72 15.54 6.34 3.87
N SER A 73 15.63 6.25 2.56
CA SER A 73 16.77 6.73 1.79
C SER A 73 16.90 8.25 1.89
N THR A 74 18.11 8.74 2.05
CA THR A 74 18.41 10.19 2.04
C THR A 74 18.67 10.75 0.64
N ILE A 75 18.70 9.89 -0.39
CA ILE A 75 19.01 10.29 -1.77
C ILE A 75 17.88 11.15 -2.37
N ARG A 76 16.63 10.88 -1.97
CA ARG A 76 15.46 11.59 -2.46
C ARG A 76 14.65 12.15 -1.28
N PRO A 77 14.19 13.41 -1.35
CA PRO A 77 13.31 13.93 -0.32
C PRO A 77 11.96 13.22 -0.33
N ALA A 78 11.34 13.11 0.83
CA ALA A 78 9.98 12.57 0.95
C ALA A 78 9.01 13.36 0.05
N SER A 79 8.03 12.66 -0.55
CA SER A 79 7.08 13.30 -1.48
C SER A 79 6.31 14.45 -0.84
N ILE A 80 6.03 14.38 0.46
CA ILE A 80 5.36 15.43 1.22
C ILE A 80 6.13 16.76 1.20
N ASN A 81 7.46 16.74 1.03
CA ASN A 81 8.28 17.93 0.97
C ASN A 81 8.12 18.70 -0.35
N ASN A 82 7.57 18.04 -1.38
CA ASN A 82 7.31 18.64 -2.69
C ASN A 82 5.85 19.10 -2.84
N MET A 83 5.03 18.93 -1.81
CA MET A 83 3.62 19.33 -1.81
C MET A 83 3.48 20.77 -1.33
N THR A 84 2.54 21.51 -1.94
CA THR A 84 2.13 22.83 -1.43
C THR A 84 1.39 22.67 -0.10
N SER A 85 1.17 23.79 0.60
CA SER A 85 0.41 23.77 1.85
C SER A 85 -1.03 23.31 1.61
N GLU A 86 -1.64 23.73 0.51
CA GLU A 86 -3.00 23.37 0.12
C GLU A 86 -3.11 21.87 -0.20
N GLU A 87 -2.11 21.30 -0.89
CA GLU A 87 -2.06 19.86 -1.17
C GLU A 87 -1.91 19.04 0.12
N LYS A 88 -1.06 19.49 1.05
CA LYS A 88 -0.91 18.83 2.35
C LYS A 88 -2.20 18.89 3.16
N GLU A 89 -2.86 20.04 3.22
CA GLU A 89 -4.13 20.22 3.93
C GLU A 89 -5.24 19.35 3.34
N ALA A 90 -5.28 19.21 2.02
CA ALA A 90 -6.26 18.36 1.32
C ALA A 90 -6.01 16.86 1.53
N MET A 91 -4.76 16.44 1.74
CA MET A 91 -4.39 15.03 1.84
C MET A 91 -4.25 14.52 3.27
N ILE A 92 -3.84 15.39 4.21
CA ILE A 92 -3.58 15.01 5.59
C ILE A 92 -4.77 15.41 6.45
N TYR A 93 -5.68 14.48 6.66
CA TYR A 93 -6.80 14.69 7.57
C TYR A 93 -6.38 14.31 9.00
N MET A 94 -6.01 15.31 9.79
CA MET A 94 -5.46 15.13 11.14
C MET A 94 -6.46 14.95 12.30
N PRO A 95 -7.79 15.26 12.20
CA PRO A 95 -8.64 15.26 13.40
C PRO A 95 -8.98 13.89 13.98
N THR A 96 -8.79 12.81 13.26
CA THR A 96 -9.17 11.49 13.76
C THR A 96 -8.04 10.47 13.58
N TYR A 97 -7.27 10.23 14.63
CA TYR A 97 -6.37 9.08 14.75
C TYR A 97 -7.11 7.74 14.75
N GLU A 98 -8.40 7.75 14.99
CA GLU A 98 -9.25 6.58 14.91
C GLU A 98 -9.71 6.38 13.47
N VAL A 99 -8.81 5.81 12.68
CA VAL A 99 -9.17 5.41 11.32
C VAL A 99 -10.20 4.30 11.42
N PRO A 100 -11.40 4.45 10.83
CA PRO A 100 -12.48 3.47 10.98
C PRO A 100 -12.05 2.03 10.65
N TYR A 101 -11.10 1.84 9.73
CA TYR A 101 -10.57 0.52 9.38
C TYR A 101 -9.76 -0.12 10.51
N MET A 102 -9.24 0.64 11.48
CA MET A 102 -8.58 0.08 12.67
C MET A 102 -9.55 -0.63 13.62
N ARG A 103 -10.86 -0.43 13.43
CA ARG A 103 -11.91 -1.08 14.22
C ARG A 103 -12.38 -2.41 13.62
N GLY A 104 -12.00 -2.71 12.39
CA GLY A 104 -12.31 -3.99 11.75
C GLY A 104 -11.52 -5.14 12.39
N SER A 105 -12.16 -6.31 12.52
CA SER A 105 -11.42 -7.49 12.93
C SER A 105 -10.56 -8.05 11.79
N ARG A 106 -9.52 -8.77 12.12
CA ARG A 106 -8.67 -9.45 11.15
C ARG A 106 -9.47 -10.38 10.23
N GLU A 107 -10.46 -11.07 10.78
CA GLU A 107 -11.34 -11.97 10.04
C GLU A 107 -12.20 -11.21 9.03
N GLN A 108 -12.69 -10.03 9.39
CA GLN A 108 -13.45 -9.18 8.46
C GLN A 108 -12.59 -8.71 7.29
N PHE A 109 -11.36 -8.29 7.56
CA PHE A 109 -10.41 -7.90 6.51
C PHE A 109 -10.04 -9.09 5.62
N ALA A 110 -9.71 -10.24 6.20
CA ALA A 110 -9.42 -11.46 5.46
C ALA A 110 -10.60 -11.86 4.58
N TYR A 111 -11.82 -11.83 5.11
CA TYR A 111 -13.02 -12.12 4.34
C TYR A 111 -13.19 -11.18 3.15
N ALA A 112 -13.08 -9.86 3.38
CA ALA A 112 -13.21 -8.86 2.31
C ALA A 112 -12.14 -9.05 1.23
N TYR A 113 -10.88 -9.25 1.63
CA TYR A 113 -9.77 -9.52 0.73
C TYR A 113 -10.01 -10.76 -0.14
N HIS A 114 -10.31 -11.89 0.49
CA HIS A 114 -10.58 -13.13 -0.25
C HIS A 114 -11.81 -13.01 -1.14
N LYS A 115 -12.85 -12.32 -0.67
CA LYS A 115 -14.08 -12.10 -1.45
C LYS A 115 -13.80 -11.31 -2.73
N VAL A 116 -13.02 -10.23 -2.63
CA VAL A 116 -12.72 -9.37 -3.78
C VAL A 116 -11.77 -10.03 -4.77
N PHE A 117 -10.70 -10.65 -4.27
CA PHE A 117 -9.63 -11.12 -5.14
C PHE A 117 -9.78 -12.58 -5.59
N PHE A 118 -10.42 -13.43 -4.77
CA PHE A 118 -10.40 -14.88 -4.99
C PHE A 118 -11.77 -15.55 -5.09
N ASP A 119 -12.89 -14.86 -4.86
CA ASP A 119 -14.21 -15.46 -4.94
C ASP A 119 -14.78 -15.35 -6.37
N ASP A 120 -15.10 -16.50 -6.98
CA ASP A 120 -15.65 -16.54 -8.33
C ASP A 120 -17.05 -15.93 -8.43
N SER A 121 -17.78 -15.81 -7.31
CA SER A 121 -19.08 -15.15 -7.30
C SER A 121 -18.98 -13.66 -7.67
N VAL A 122 -17.85 -13.00 -7.38
CA VAL A 122 -17.60 -11.61 -7.79
C VAL A 122 -17.51 -11.52 -9.32
N LYS A 123 -16.82 -12.46 -9.97
CA LYS A 123 -16.76 -12.52 -11.45
C LYS A 123 -18.12 -12.79 -12.09
N THR A 124 -18.97 -13.58 -11.42
CA THR A 124 -20.34 -13.83 -11.89
C THR A 124 -21.20 -12.58 -11.82
N LEU A 125 -21.10 -11.82 -10.72
CA LEU A 125 -21.83 -10.57 -10.54
C LEU A 125 -21.27 -9.42 -11.39
N PHE A 126 -19.95 -9.42 -11.58
CA PHE A 126 -19.23 -8.38 -12.30
C PHE A 126 -18.29 -8.98 -13.36
N PRO A 127 -18.82 -9.44 -14.52
CA PRO A 127 -18.03 -10.20 -15.51
C PRO A 127 -16.82 -9.44 -16.08
N HIS A 128 -16.85 -8.12 -16.01
CA HIS A 128 -15.77 -7.25 -16.50
C HIS A 128 -14.86 -6.72 -15.39
N PHE A 129 -15.07 -7.17 -14.15
CA PHE A 129 -14.23 -6.78 -13.02
C PHE A 129 -12.81 -7.31 -13.17
N LYS A 130 -11.84 -6.43 -12.98
CA LYS A 130 -10.41 -6.77 -12.97
C LYS A 130 -9.79 -6.15 -11.73
N ALA A 131 -9.27 -6.99 -10.86
CA ALA A 131 -8.50 -6.55 -9.72
C ALA A 131 -7.03 -6.36 -10.11
N THR A 132 -6.46 -5.25 -9.69
CA THR A 132 -5.03 -4.96 -9.82
C THR A 132 -4.47 -4.61 -8.46
N PHE A 133 -3.39 -5.26 -8.07
CA PHE A 133 -2.63 -4.88 -6.89
C PHE A 133 -1.32 -4.25 -7.32
N LEU A 134 -1.08 -3.02 -6.92
CA LEU A 134 0.13 -2.30 -7.29
C LEU A 134 0.89 -1.81 -6.06
N THR A 135 2.21 -1.67 -6.19
CA THR A 135 3.07 -1.08 -5.18
C THR A 135 4.19 -0.27 -5.84
N GLY A 136 4.70 0.72 -5.13
CA GLY A 136 5.91 1.41 -5.53
C GLY A 136 7.15 0.60 -5.13
N GLU A 137 8.15 0.51 -6.01
CA GLU A 137 9.40 -0.21 -5.75
C GLU A 137 10.13 0.30 -4.49
N LEU A 138 9.99 1.60 -4.19
CA LEU A 138 10.63 2.29 -3.08
C LEU A 138 9.63 2.67 -1.99
N SER A 139 8.48 1.97 -1.91
CA SER A 139 7.50 2.11 -0.83
C SER A 139 8.05 1.58 0.49
N PRO A 140 7.49 1.96 1.65
CA PRO A 140 7.85 1.34 2.93
C PRO A 140 7.73 -0.18 2.89
N ALA A 141 8.54 -0.87 3.68
CA ALA A 141 8.64 -2.34 3.69
C ALA A 141 7.29 -3.07 3.84
N PHE A 142 6.33 -2.47 4.55
CA PHE A 142 5.00 -3.06 4.70
C PHE A 142 4.27 -3.25 3.36
N ALA A 143 4.47 -2.34 2.40
CA ALA A 143 3.84 -2.43 1.09
C ALA A 143 4.44 -3.56 0.25
N MET A 144 5.78 -3.68 0.26
CA MET A 144 6.47 -4.77 -0.42
C MET A 144 6.13 -6.14 0.18
N SER A 145 6.08 -6.25 1.51
CA SER A 145 5.72 -7.50 2.18
C SER A 145 4.28 -7.90 1.88
N SER A 146 3.37 -6.93 1.78
CA SER A 146 1.98 -7.16 1.37
C SER A 146 1.88 -7.63 -0.08
N TYR A 147 2.65 -7.03 -0.98
CA TYR A 147 2.71 -7.43 -2.37
C TYR A 147 3.15 -8.90 -2.50
N TRP A 148 4.18 -9.32 -1.76
CA TRP A 148 4.62 -10.72 -1.77
C TRP A 148 3.57 -11.68 -1.20
N MET A 149 2.85 -11.25 -0.16
CA MET A 149 1.74 -12.03 0.39
C MET A 149 0.65 -12.24 -0.66
N VAL A 150 0.19 -11.18 -1.32
CA VAL A 150 -0.85 -11.24 -2.35
C VAL A 150 -0.41 -12.10 -3.55
N GLU A 151 0.86 -12.00 -3.95
CA GLU A 151 1.41 -12.83 -5.02
C GLU A 151 1.42 -14.31 -4.64
N ASN A 152 1.78 -14.64 -3.39
CA ASN A 152 1.75 -16.02 -2.90
C ASN A 152 0.32 -16.56 -2.84
N ASP A 153 -0.62 -15.79 -2.27
CA ASP A 153 -2.03 -16.17 -2.17
C ASP A 153 -2.66 -16.39 -3.55
N ALA A 154 -2.34 -15.52 -4.53
CA ALA A 154 -2.79 -15.69 -5.91
C ALA A 154 -2.28 -16.99 -6.53
N LYS A 155 -1.03 -17.34 -6.24
CA LYS A 155 -0.39 -18.57 -6.71
C LYS A 155 -1.00 -19.81 -6.06
N GLU A 156 -1.21 -19.78 -4.75
CA GLU A 156 -1.85 -20.87 -4.00
C GLU A 156 -3.31 -21.07 -4.42
N ALA A 157 -4.03 -19.97 -4.66
CA ALA A 157 -5.41 -20.03 -5.15
C ALA A 157 -5.54 -20.48 -6.62
N GLY A 158 -4.42 -20.53 -7.37
CA GLY A 158 -4.45 -20.78 -8.82
C GLY A 158 -5.16 -19.68 -9.61
N LYS A 159 -5.24 -18.46 -9.07
CA LYS A 159 -5.97 -17.32 -9.65
C LYS A 159 -5.00 -16.19 -9.96
N PRO A 160 -4.59 -16.03 -11.23
CA PRO A 160 -3.67 -14.97 -11.58
C PRO A 160 -4.32 -13.60 -11.35
N LEU A 161 -3.61 -12.75 -10.60
CA LEU A 161 -3.94 -11.35 -10.40
C LEU A 161 -3.02 -10.47 -11.25
N ASN A 162 -3.51 -9.27 -11.57
CA ASN A 162 -2.65 -8.25 -12.17
C ASN A 162 -1.83 -7.60 -11.05
N LEU A 163 -0.55 -8.00 -10.96
CA LEU A 163 0.39 -7.52 -9.95
C LEU A 163 1.40 -6.59 -10.59
N VAL A 164 1.53 -5.37 -10.05
CA VAL A 164 2.37 -4.32 -10.66
C VAL A 164 3.28 -3.70 -9.62
N ILE A 165 4.59 -3.69 -9.88
CA ILE A 165 5.56 -2.87 -9.17
C ILE A 165 5.91 -1.67 -10.05
N ILE A 166 5.77 -0.46 -9.50
CA ILE A 166 6.07 0.78 -10.22
C ILE A 166 7.51 1.19 -9.92
N PRO A 167 8.42 1.12 -10.89
CA PRO A 167 9.83 1.41 -10.68
C PRO A 167 10.05 2.85 -10.17
N GLY A 168 10.93 3.01 -9.19
CA GLY A 168 11.33 4.29 -8.63
C GLY A 168 10.22 5.08 -7.93
N SER A 169 9.03 4.49 -7.75
CA SER A 169 7.92 5.11 -7.02
C SER A 169 7.95 4.73 -5.54
N ASN A 170 7.47 5.63 -4.70
CA ASN A 170 7.17 5.37 -3.30
C ASN A 170 5.66 5.13 -3.09
N HIS A 171 5.21 5.09 -1.85
CA HIS A 171 3.81 4.90 -1.46
C HIS A 171 2.84 5.90 -2.13
N PHE A 172 3.29 7.11 -2.41
CA PHE A 172 2.52 8.16 -3.10
C PHE A 172 2.74 8.11 -4.61
N VAL A 173 2.33 7.03 -5.24
CA VAL A 173 2.52 6.76 -6.67
C VAL A 173 2.09 7.92 -7.57
N GLY A 174 0.97 8.56 -7.27
CA GLY A 174 0.43 9.69 -8.05
C GLY A 174 1.26 10.98 -7.95
N PHE A 175 2.10 11.13 -6.92
CA PHE A 175 2.97 12.29 -6.69
C PHE A 175 4.44 12.01 -7.00
N SER A 176 4.78 10.77 -7.27
CA SER A 176 6.09 10.44 -7.79
C SER A 176 6.18 10.99 -9.21
N LYS A 177 7.14 11.87 -9.47
CA LYS A 177 7.49 12.26 -10.85
C LYS A 177 8.13 11.05 -11.54
N VAL A 178 7.33 10.03 -11.80
CA VAL A 178 7.73 8.91 -12.62
C VAL A 178 7.75 9.45 -14.06
N SER A 179 8.93 9.72 -14.57
CA SER A 179 9.10 9.91 -16.00
C SER A 179 8.80 8.58 -16.67
N PHE A 180 7.55 8.37 -17.04
CA PHE A 180 7.25 7.33 -18.00
C PHE A 180 8.02 7.73 -19.26
N GLY A 181 9.17 7.09 -19.46
CA GLY A 181 9.98 7.24 -20.67
C GLY A 181 9.21 6.76 -21.89
N GLY A 182 8.22 7.54 -22.29
CA GLY A 182 7.57 7.39 -23.56
C GLY A 182 8.58 7.81 -24.63
N LYS A 183 9.22 6.83 -25.28
CA LYS A 183 9.75 7.06 -26.60
C LYS A 183 8.56 7.49 -27.47
N ARG A 184 8.59 8.75 -27.92
CA ARG A 184 7.74 9.23 -29.02
C ARG A 184 8.19 8.57 -30.31
#